data_484f8643b4ffa1d0d5728ae4208f4000
#
_entry.id   484f8643b4ffa1d0d5728ae4208f4000
#
_cell.length_a   1.000
_cell.length_b   1.000
_cell.length_c   1.000
_cell.angle_alpha   90.00
_cell.angle_beta   90.00
_cell.angle_gamma   90.00
#
_symmetry.space_group_name_H-M   'P 1'
#
loop_
_entity.id
_entity.type
_entity.pdbx_description
1 polymer ?
#
loop_
_entity_poly.entity_id
_entity_poly.type
_entity_poly.pdbx_seq_one_letter_code
_entity_poly.pdbx_strand_id
1 'polypeptide(L)'
;DESAVLVSNGANVTLKDFTVNRTSEDSKGGDSSSFYGVGASILVTDGTVDLKGGTITSDADGAAGAFAYDKGTVNISDTAITTTGNTAGGIHAAGGGTVNAENLTVHTSGESSAAIRSDRGGGTMRVKGGSYTSSGTGSPAVYCTADIEVEDAKLTAENSEAVCIEGLNSLSLTNCDLSGHIQENEQNDCDWTVILYQSMSGDSEVGNAVLNMTGGSLTSENGGLFYTTNTESTFYLNNVNITPSSNNEFFLKCTGNANKRGWGQSGANGADCS
;
A
#
# COMPACT_ATOMS: atom_id res chain seq x y z
N ASP A 1 1.81 -7.89 21.33
CA ASP A 1 2.52 -7.07 20.31
C ASP A 1 3.90 -7.66 19.94
N GLU A 2 4.11 -8.96 20.08
CA GLU A 2 5.36 -9.61 19.66
C GLU A 2 5.24 -10.13 18.24
N SER A 3 6.32 -10.01 17.48
CA SER A 3 6.44 -10.62 16.15
C SER A 3 6.75 -12.10 16.26
N ALA A 4 6.23 -12.93 15.35
CA ALA A 4 6.61 -14.34 15.28
C ALA A 4 8.09 -14.50 14.90
N VAL A 5 8.60 -13.60 14.04
CA VAL A 5 10.02 -13.50 13.68
C VAL A 5 10.45 -12.04 13.80
N LEU A 6 11.48 -11.79 14.60
CA LEU A 6 12.14 -10.48 14.71
C LEU A 6 13.60 -10.61 14.28
N VAL A 7 14.00 -9.83 13.26
CA VAL A 7 15.40 -9.72 12.81
C VAL A 7 15.92 -8.32 13.15
N SER A 8 16.98 -8.26 13.93
CA SER A 8 17.59 -7.03 14.42
C SER A 8 19.09 -7.17 14.64
N ASN A 9 19.77 -6.07 15.00
CA ASN A 9 21.19 -6.05 15.34
C ASN A 9 22.11 -6.59 14.23
N GLY A 10 21.77 -6.30 12.97
CA GLY A 10 22.57 -6.73 11.82
C GLY A 10 22.48 -8.21 11.48
N ALA A 11 21.53 -8.94 12.04
CA ALA A 11 21.37 -10.36 11.78
C ALA A 11 20.94 -10.66 10.32
N ASN A 12 21.38 -11.80 9.80
CA ASN A 12 20.94 -12.31 8.50
C ASN A 12 20.27 -13.68 8.71
N VAL A 13 19.03 -13.79 8.31
CA VAL A 13 18.19 -14.98 8.53
C VAL A 13 17.61 -15.45 7.20
N THR A 14 17.66 -16.76 6.95
CA THR A 14 17.00 -17.37 5.80
C THR A 14 15.97 -18.39 6.27
N LEU A 15 14.73 -18.24 5.80
CA LEU A 15 13.64 -19.19 6.01
C LEU A 15 13.19 -19.75 4.67
N LYS A 16 13.10 -21.09 4.58
CA LYS A 16 12.62 -21.79 3.38
C LYS A 16 11.48 -22.73 3.74
N ASP A 17 10.49 -22.82 2.85
CA ASP A 17 9.33 -23.72 3.03
C ASP A 17 8.72 -23.59 4.43
N PHE A 18 8.58 -22.34 4.88
CA PHE A 18 8.21 -22.00 6.25
C PHE A 18 6.70 -21.78 6.39
N THR A 19 6.23 -21.88 7.62
CA THR A 19 4.86 -21.49 7.99
C THR A 19 4.92 -20.57 9.21
N VAL A 20 4.37 -19.38 9.08
CA VAL A 20 4.11 -18.44 10.17
C VAL A 20 2.60 -18.31 10.31
N ASN A 21 2.09 -18.64 11.49
CA ASN A 21 0.70 -18.42 11.85
C ASN A 21 0.67 -17.57 13.13
N ARG A 22 0.29 -16.32 12.98
CA ARG A 22 0.22 -15.38 14.09
C ARG A 22 -1.22 -15.10 14.46
N THR A 23 -1.57 -15.52 15.65
CA THR A 23 -2.86 -15.22 16.27
C THR A 23 -2.61 -14.42 17.53
N SER A 24 -3.36 -13.37 17.79
CA SER A 24 -3.22 -12.58 19.01
C SER A 24 -4.47 -11.76 19.28
N GLU A 25 -5.08 -12.02 20.43
CA GLU A 25 -6.20 -11.22 20.94
C GLU A 25 -5.73 -9.89 21.56
N ASP A 26 -4.44 -9.75 21.86
CA ASP A 26 -3.87 -8.58 22.53
C ASP A 26 -3.23 -7.55 21.59
N SER A 27 -3.22 -7.80 20.31
CA SER A 27 -2.70 -6.85 19.32
C SER A 27 -3.68 -5.71 19.10
N LYS A 28 -3.19 -4.48 19.17
CA LYS A 28 -4.05 -3.28 19.13
C LYS A 28 -4.03 -2.53 17.82
N GLY A 29 -3.12 -2.88 16.93
CA GLY A 29 -2.93 -2.13 15.68
C GLY A 29 -2.53 -0.67 15.94
N GLY A 30 -2.95 0.23 15.04
CA GLY A 30 -2.74 1.67 15.15
C GLY A 30 -1.33 2.12 14.75
N ASP A 31 -0.96 3.32 15.18
CA ASP A 31 0.27 4.02 14.77
C ASP A 31 1.55 3.20 15.02
N SER A 32 1.64 2.53 16.16
CA SER A 32 2.81 1.72 16.47
C SER A 32 3.02 0.56 15.50
N SER A 33 1.94 -0.05 15.07
CA SER A 33 1.97 -1.13 14.07
C SER A 33 2.27 -0.58 12.68
N SER A 34 1.61 0.50 12.29
CA SER A 34 1.77 1.11 10.96
C SER A 34 3.16 1.71 10.76
N PHE A 35 3.70 2.43 11.76
CA PHE A 35 4.93 3.20 11.59
C PHE A 35 6.21 2.46 12.00
N TYR A 36 6.10 1.48 12.90
CA TYR A 36 7.27 0.77 13.44
C TYR A 36 7.18 -0.76 13.31
N GLY A 37 6.09 -1.28 12.76
CA GLY A 37 5.88 -2.70 12.58
C GLY A 37 5.63 -3.48 13.87
N VAL A 38 5.24 -2.80 14.96
CA VAL A 38 4.93 -3.47 16.23
C VAL A 38 3.78 -4.45 16.01
N GLY A 39 4.04 -5.71 16.30
CA GLY A 39 3.08 -6.79 16.10
C GLY A 39 3.08 -7.43 14.70
N ALA A 40 3.89 -6.98 13.75
CA ALA A 40 4.00 -7.63 12.45
C ALA A 40 4.36 -9.12 12.59
N SER A 41 3.87 -9.96 11.68
CA SER A 41 4.18 -11.39 11.71
C SER A 41 5.68 -11.64 11.56
N ILE A 42 6.31 -10.96 10.61
CA ILE A 42 7.77 -10.91 10.43
C ILE A 42 8.20 -9.45 10.43
N LEU A 43 9.06 -9.07 11.38
CA LEU A 43 9.61 -7.72 11.51
C LEU A 43 11.12 -7.73 11.34
N VAL A 44 11.63 -6.85 10.50
CA VAL A 44 13.07 -6.65 10.31
C VAL A 44 13.38 -5.17 10.57
N THR A 45 14.15 -4.88 11.61
CA THR A 45 14.49 -3.50 12.01
C THR A 45 15.94 -3.13 11.71
N ASP A 46 16.84 -4.11 11.67
CA ASP A 46 18.25 -3.96 11.31
C ASP A 46 18.81 -5.33 10.91
N GLY A 47 19.25 -5.46 9.66
CA GLY A 47 19.69 -6.71 9.06
C GLY A 47 18.80 -7.18 7.92
N THR A 48 18.87 -8.46 7.58
CA THR A 48 18.19 -9.00 6.40
C THR A 48 17.48 -10.31 6.72
N VAL A 49 16.25 -10.45 6.20
CA VAL A 49 15.57 -11.74 6.13
C VAL A 49 15.39 -12.15 4.66
N ASP A 50 15.76 -13.38 4.33
CA ASP A 50 15.45 -14.04 3.06
C ASP A 50 14.36 -15.08 3.29
N LEU A 51 13.18 -14.86 2.73
CA LEU A 51 12.00 -15.69 2.85
C LEU A 51 11.68 -16.35 1.51
N LYS A 52 11.58 -17.66 1.47
CA LYS A 52 11.32 -18.37 0.21
C LYS A 52 10.38 -19.54 0.39
N GLY A 53 9.31 -19.58 -0.42
CA GLY A 53 8.41 -20.73 -0.51
C GLY A 53 7.67 -21.01 0.80
N GLY A 54 6.92 -20.05 1.34
CA GLY A 54 6.25 -20.24 2.62
C GLY A 54 4.83 -19.71 2.66
N THR A 55 4.26 -19.77 3.85
CA THR A 55 2.95 -19.18 4.16
C THR A 55 3.04 -18.32 5.41
N ILE A 56 2.38 -17.17 5.36
CA ILE A 56 2.20 -16.25 6.48
C ILE A 56 0.70 -16.02 6.64
N THR A 57 0.16 -16.31 7.79
CA THR A 57 -1.23 -16.01 8.14
C THR A 57 -1.29 -15.21 9.44
N SER A 58 -2.17 -14.24 9.51
CA SER A 58 -2.45 -13.50 10.75
C SER A 58 -3.89 -13.00 10.79
N ASP A 59 -4.52 -13.12 11.96
CA ASP A 59 -5.82 -12.54 12.29
C ASP A 59 -5.71 -11.36 13.27
N ALA A 60 -4.49 -11.01 13.68
CA ALA A 60 -4.26 -9.98 14.67
C ALA A 60 -4.26 -8.57 14.06
N ASP A 61 -4.87 -7.61 14.76
CA ASP A 61 -4.83 -6.20 14.37
C ASP A 61 -3.39 -5.67 14.34
N GLY A 62 -3.03 -4.90 13.31
CA GLY A 62 -1.69 -4.35 13.11
C GLY A 62 -0.63 -5.35 12.67
N ALA A 63 -0.98 -6.62 12.53
CA ALA A 63 -0.03 -7.68 12.20
C ALA A 63 0.21 -7.80 10.69
N ALA A 64 0.95 -6.87 10.12
CA ALA A 64 1.42 -6.99 8.74
C ALA A 64 2.12 -8.34 8.51
N GLY A 65 1.98 -8.91 7.31
CA GLY A 65 2.61 -10.19 6.97
C GLY A 65 4.13 -10.12 7.09
N ALA A 66 4.77 -9.18 6.38
CA ALA A 66 6.21 -8.92 6.48
C ALA A 66 6.48 -7.42 6.47
N PHE A 67 7.28 -6.95 7.41
CA PHE A 67 7.54 -5.52 7.63
C PHE A 67 9.04 -5.24 7.68
N ALA A 68 9.52 -4.32 6.86
CA ALA A 68 10.85 -3.74 6.92
C ALA A 68 10.81 -2.34 7.53
N TYR A 69 11.56 -2.13 8.59
CA TYR A 69 11.67 -0.84 9.27
C TYR A 69 13.14 -0.39 9.37
N ASP A 70 13.40 0.92 9.23
CA ASP A 70 14.72 1.56 9.36
C ASP A 70 15.77 0.88 8.45
N LYS A 71 16.73 0.17 8.99
CA LYS A 71 17.79 -0.54 8.26
C LYS A 71 17.41 -1.98 7.89
N GLY A 72 16.17 -2.37 8.14
CA GLY A 72 15.68 -3.69 7.85
C GLY A 72 15.48 -3.94 6.35
N THR A 73 15.86 -5.12 5.90
CA THR A 73 15.63 -5.59 4.53
C THR A 73 14.85 -6.91 4.56
N VAL A 74 13.73 -6.93 3.87
CA VAL A 74 12.93 -8.14 3.61
C VAL A 74 13.09 -8.52 2.16
N ASN A 75 13.69 -9.68 1.88
CA ASN A 75 13.65 -10.33 0.58
C ASN A 75 12.67 -11.50 0.68
N ILE A 76 11.60 -11.49 -0.12
CA ILE A 76 10.54 -12.48 -0.02
C ILE A 76 10.12 -12.97 -1.41
N SER A 77 10.07 -14.29 -1.60
CA SER A 77 9.67 -14.88 -2.87
C SER A 77 8.78 -16.11 -2.71
N ASP A 78 7.96 -16.36 -3.72
CA ASP A 78 7.12 -17.57 -3.83
C ASP A 78 6.31 -17.86 -2.55
N THR A 79 5.80 -16.83 -1.89
CA THR A 79 5.19 -16.89 -0.56
C THR A 79 3.74 -16.44 -0.62
N ALA A 80 2.87 -17.14 0.11
CA ALA A 80 1.48 -16.75 0.31
C ALA A 80 1.31 -16.01 1.63
N ILE A 81 0.64 -14.84 1.59
CA ILE A 81 0.36 -14.01 2.78
C ILE A 81 -1.14 -13.78 2.87
N THR A 82 -1.73 -14.07 4.03
CA THR A 82 -3.13 -13.77 4.33
C THR A 82 -3.22 -13.07 5.68
N THR A 83 -3.76 -11.85 5.69
CA THR A 83 -4.02 -11.09 6.92
C THR A 83 -5.47 -10.68 6.99
N THR A 84 -6.10 -10.82 8.15
CA THR A 84 -7.52 -10.50 8.36
C THR A 84 -7.77 -9.44 9.43
N GLY A 85 -6.76 -9.09 10.23
CA GLY A 85 -6.83 -8.03 11.22
C GLY A 85 -6.89 -6.63 10.60
N ASN A 86 -7.43 -5.67 11.32
CA ASN A 86 -7.40 -4.27 10.92
C ASN A 86 -5.97 -3.70 10.99
N THR A 87 -5.63 -2.78 10.13
CA THR A 87 -4.28 -2.21 9.98
C THR A 87 -3.17 -3.24 9.74
N ALA A 88 -3.53 -4.45 9.31
CA ALA A 88 -2.65 -5.59 9.06
C ALA A 88 -2.39 -5.75 7.56
N GLY A 89 -1.50 -4.93 7.01
CA GLY A 89 -1.13 -5.00 5.60
C GLY A 89 -0.46 -6.32 5.18
N GLY A 90 -0.25 -6.51 3.89
CA GLY A 90 0.46 -7.68 3.35
C GLY A 90 1.98 -7.55 3.51
N ILE A 91 2.64 -6.85 2.59
CA ILE A 91 4.06 -6.44 2.69
C ILE A 91 4.16 -4.96 2.99
N HIS A 92 5.09 -4.57 3.86
CA HIS A 92 5.11 -3.24 4.42
C HIS A 92 6.53 -2.69 4.60
N ALA A 93 6.74 -1.41 4.25
CA ALA A 93 7.98 -0.68 4.52
C ALA A 93 7.68 0.65 5.23
N ALA A 94 8.46 0.98 6.25
CA ALA A 94 8.41 2.29 6.90
C ALA A 94 9.77 2.69 7.46
N GLY A 95 9.96 3.98 7.77
CA GLY A 95 11.19 4.48 8.39
C GLY A 95 12.45 4.27 7.56
N GLY A 96 12.35 4.09 6.24
CA GLY A 96 13.49 3.82 5.36
C GLY A 96 13.72 2.34 5.04
N GLY A 97 12.89 1.43 5.53
CA GLY A 97 13.03 -0.01 5.30
C GLY A 97 12.96 -0.43 3.82
N THR A 98 13.49 -1.59 3.51
CA THR A 98 13.56 -2.12 2.14
C THR A 98 12.81 -3.44 2.01
N VAL A 99 11.93 -3.54 1.02
CA VAL A 99 11.22 -4.79 0.67
C VAL A 99 11.47 -5.13 -0.80
N ASN A 100 12.01 -6.33 -1.04
CA ASN A 100 12.13 -6.93 -2.36
C ASN A 100 11.23 -8.17 -2.41
N ALA A 101 10.20 -8.13 -3.25
CA ALA A 101 9.18 -9.18 -3.32
C ALA A 101 9.09 -9.76 -4.72
N GLU A 102 8.98 -11.09 -4.83
CA GLU A 102 8.84 -11.78 -6.11
C GLU A 102 7.78 -12.89 -6.02
N ASN A 103 6.83 -12.90 -6.96
CA ASN A 103 5.80 -13.94 -7.11
C ASN A 103 4.98 -14.23 -5.84
N LEU A 104 4.55 -13.21 -5.14
CA LEU A 104 3.72 -13.39 -3.96
C LEU A 104 2.24 -13.59 -4.31
N THR A 105 1.53 -14.28 -3.42
CA THR A 105 0.08 -14.29 -3.38
C THR A 105 -0.35 -13.64 -2.07
N VAL A 106 -0.82 -12.40 -2.14
CA VAL A 106 -1.20 -11.61 -0.96
C VAL A 106 -2.70 -11.39 -0.95
N HIS A 107 -3.31 -11.67 0.19
CA HIS A 107 -4.71 -11.33 0.47
C HIS A 107 -4.83 -10.67 1.84
N THR A 108 -5.39 -9.45 1.86
CA THR A 108 -5.70 -8.73 3.09
C THR A 108 -7.19 -8.43 3.16
N SER A 109 -7.83 -8.54 4.33
CA SER A 109 -9.28 -8.32 4.45
C SER A 109 -9.70 -7.39 5.60
N GLY A 110 -8.77 -6.96 6.45
CA GLY A 110 -9.03 -5.99 7.49
C GLY A 110 -9.22 -4.56 6.95
N GLU A 111 -9.82 -3.70 7.77
CA GLU A 111 -9.89 -2.26 7.49
C GLU A 111 -8.49 -1.65 7.52
N SER A 112 -8.21 -0.67 6.63
CA SER A 112 -6.91 0.01 6.51
C SER A 112 -5.72 -0.96 6.34
N SER A 113 -5.90 -2.03 5.56
CA SER A 113 -4.96 -3.14 5.40
C SER A 113 -4.56 -3.32 3.94
N ALA A 114 -3.84 -2.36 3.38
CA ALA A 114 -3.37 -2.43 1.99
C ALA A 114 -2.48 -3.65 1.74
N ALA A 115 -2.59 -4.27 0.56
CA ALA A 115 -1.81 -5.45 0.21
C ALA A 115 -0.31 -5.14 0.04
N ILE A 116 0.02 -4.00 -0.57
CA ILE A 116 1.35 -3.39 -0.61
C ILE A 116 1.24 -2.06 0.11
N ARG A 117 2.00 -1.89 1.17
CA ARG A 117 1.87 -0.71 2.04
C ARG A 117 3.24 -0.11 2.38
N SER A 118 3.31 1.20 2.38
CA SER A 118 4.37 1.94 3.06
C SER A 118 3.77 2.95 4.01
N ASP A 119 4.56 3.37 4.99
CA ASP A 119 4.09 4.31 6.00
C ASP A 119 5.20 5.31 6.37
N ARG A 120 4.99 6.08 7.41
CA ARG A 120 5.81 7.20 7.86
C ARG A 120 7.32 6.92 7.78
N GLY A 121 8.05 7.86 7.17
CA GLY A 121 9.47 7.73 6.92
C GLY A 121 9.80 6.96 5.64
N GLY A 122 8.79 6.50 4.91
CA GLY A 122 8.96 5.87 3.60
C GLY A 122 9.85 4.64 3.59
N GLY A 123 10.48 4.42 2.47
CA GLY A 123 11.38 3.30 2.22
C GLY A 123 11.49 2.98 0.75
N THR A 124 11.89 1.77 0.43
CA THR A 124 12.00 1.29 -0.93
C THR A 124 11.30 -0.05 -1.07
N MET A 125 10.39 -0.16 -2.04
CA MET A 125 9.75 -1.44 -2.34
C MET A 125 9.92 -1.78 -3.82
N ARG A 126 10.41 -2.98 -4.10
CA ARG A 126 10.58 -3.53 -5.45
C ARG A 126 9.83 -4.84 -5.51
N VAL A 127 8.78 -4.85 -6.31
CA VAL A 127 7.81 -5.96 -6.37
C VAL A 127 7.73 -6.47 -7.80
N LYS A 128 7.90 -7.78 -7.98
CA LYS A 128 7.83 -8.39 -9.30
C LYS A 128 6.94 -9.62 -9.31
N GLY A 129 5.99 -9.62 -10.24
CA GLY A 129 5.04 -10.72 -10.39
C GLY A 129 4.09 -10.87 -9.21
N GLY A 130 3.22 -11.85 -9.29
CA GLY A 130 2.30 -12.21 -8.23
C GLY A 130 0.94 -11.52 -8.29
N SER A 131 0.16 -11.75 -7.25
CA SER A 131 -1.19 -11.23 -7.09
C SER A 131 -1.38 -10.63 -5.69
N TYR A 132 -1.86 -9.41 -5.64
CA TYR A 132 -2.02 -8.64 -4.42
C TYR A 132 -3.46 -8.15 -4.36
N THR A 133 -4.23 -8.69 -3.44
CA THR A 133 -5.66 -8.39 -3.27
C THR A 133 -5.93 -7.85 -1.89
N SER A 134 -6.62 -6.73 -1.81
CA SER A 134 -7.20 -6.20 -0.58
C SER A 134 -8.73 -6.20 -0.71
N SER A 135 -9.42 -6.69 0.31
CA SER A 135 -10.88 -6.72 0.36
C SER A 135 -11.50 -5.91 1.51
N GLY A 136 -10.69 -5.34 2.37
CA GLY A 136 -11.13 -4.50 3.47
C GLY A 136 -11.50 -3.07 3.03
N THR A 137 -12.33 -2.42 3.83
CA THR A 137 -12.67 -1.00 3.64
C THR A 137 -11.44 -0.11 3.88
N GLY A 138 -11.24 0.91 3.05
CA GLY A 138 -10.09 1.82 3.14
C GLY A 138 -8.75 1.10 2.98
N SER A 139 -8.75 0.02 2.22
CA SER A 139 -7.60 -0.86 2.00
C SER A 139 -7.25 -0.89 0.52
N PRO A 140 -6.49 0.08 0.01
CA PRO A 140 -6.05 0.05 -1.38
C PRO A 140 -5.19 -1.17 -1.68
N ALA A 141 -5.07 -1.55 -2.94
CA ALA A 141 -4.09 -2.57 -3.33
C ALA A 141 -2.66 -2.07 -3.07
N VAL A 142 -2.42 -0.76 -3.32
CA VAL A 142 -1.14 -0.08 -3.00
C VAL A 142 -1.40 1.22 -2.24
N TYR A 143 -0.88 1.32 -1.02
CA TYR A 143 -0.77 2.58 -0.27
C TYR A 143 0.70 3.03 -0.26
N CYS A 144 0.97 4.21 -0.82
CA CYS A 144 2.32 4.66 -1.14
C CYS A 144 2.69 5.96 -0.42
N THR A 145 3.61 5.87 0.52
CA THR A 145 4.37 6.97 1.14
C THR A 145 5.87 6.75 0.99
N ALA A 146 6.31 6.09 -0.09
CA ALA A 146 7.66 5.63 -0.34
C ALA A 146 8.00 5.67 -1.84
N ASP A 147 9.16 5.15 -2.21
CA ASP A 147 9.53 4.80 -3.58
C ASP A 147 9.14 3.34 -3.85
N ILE A 148 8.06 3.14 -4.59
CA ILE A 148 7.50 1.81 -4.89
C ILE A 148 7.54 1.56 -6.40
N GLU A 149 8.12 0.42 -6.80
CA GLU A 149 8.05 -0.10 -8.16
C GLU A 149 7.42 -1.49 -8.15
N VAL A 150 6.45 -1.69 -9.04
CA VAL A 150 5.77 -2.98 -9.22
C VAL A 150 5.80 -3.37 -10.70
N GLU A 151 6.23 -4.58 -11.00
CA GLU A 151 6.31 -5.12 -12.36
C GLU A 151 5.53 -6.43 -12.50
N ASP A 152 4.85 -6.62 -13.63
CA ASP A 152 4.21 -7.88 -14.04
C ASP A 152 3.25 -8.47 -12.99
N ALA A 153 2.52 -7.63 -12.25
CA ALA A 153 1.66 -8.04 -11.13
C ALA A 153 0.18 -7.74 -11.35
N LYS A 154 -0.67 -8.49 -10.65
CA LYS A 154 -2.09 -8.19 -10.54
C LYS A 154 -2.38 -7.54 -9.19
N LEU A 155 -2.98 -6.34 -9.23
CA LEU A 155 -3.26 -5.49 -8.08
C LEU A 155 -4.77 -5.22 -8.01
N THR A 156 -5.44 -5.69 -6.95
CA THR A 156 -6.90 -5.60 -6.84
C THR A 156 -7.31 -5.06 -5.48
N ALA A 157 -8.14 -4.01 -5.47
CA ALA A 157 -8.84 -3.55 -4.28
C ALA A 157 -10.35 -3.77 -4.48
N GLU A 158 -10.96 -4.61 -3.64
CA GLU A 158 -12.36 -5.01 -3.78
C GLU A 158 -13.33 -4.09 -3.05
N ASN A 159 -12.87 -3.34 -2.06
CA ASN A 159 -13.67 -2.40 -1.25
C ASN A 159 -12.94 -1.07 -0.99
N SER A 160 -12.07 -0.67 -1.90
CA SER A 160 -11.30 0.57 -1.79
C SER A 160 -10.85 1.04 -3.17
N GLU A 161 -10.21 2.19 -3.22
CA GLU A 161 -9.41 2.61 -4.36
C GLU A 161 -8.27 1.63 -4.65
N ALA A 162 -7.88 1.53 -5.89
CA ALA A 162 -6.77 0.65 -6.26
C ALA A 162 -5.44 1.17 -5.73
N VAL A 163 -5.24 2.48 -5.80
CA VAL A 163 -3.98 3.16 -5.43
C VAL A 163 -4.26 4.44 -4.66
N CYS A 164 -3.47 4.63 -3.61
CA CYS A 164 -3.39 5.86 -2.83
C CYS A 164 -1.92 6.28 -2.74
N ILE A 165 -1.58 7.49 -3.19
CA ILE A 165 -0.22 8.07 -3.08
C ILE A 165 -0.31 9.35 -2.28
N GLU A 166 0.50 9.46 -1.23
CA GLU A 166 0.51 10.62 -0.36
C GLU A 166 1.79 11.45 -0.48
N GLY A 167 1.63 12.74 -0.76
CA GLY A 167 2.70 13.73 -0.76
C GLY A 167 3.82 13.47 -1.77
N LEU A 168 5.05 13.83 -1.40
CA LEU A 168 6.25 13.70 -2.23
C LEU A 168 6.70 12.23 -2.34
N ASN A 169 5.90 11.41 -3.01
CA ASN A 169 6.20 9.99 -3.19
C ASN A 169 5.86 9.54 -4.62
N SER A 170 6.38 8.38 -5.00
CA SER A 170 6.22 7.85 -6.35
C SER A 170 5.86 6.36 -6.37
N LEU A 171 4.92 6.03 -7.25
CA LEU A 171 4.58 4.67 -7.61
C LEU A 171 4.80 4.46 -9.11
N SER A 172 5.58 3.46 -9.45
CA SER A 172 5.80 3.03 -10.84
C SER A 172 5.23 1.62 -11.06
N LEU A 173 4.32 1.49 -12.02
CA LEU A 173 3.68 0.24 -12.40
C LEU A 173 4.07 -0.11 -13.84
N THR A 174 4.69 -1.27 -14.05
CA THR A 174 5.07 -1.76 -15.38
C THR A 174 4.36 -3.07 -15.68
N ASN A 175 3.58 -3.12 -16.75
CA ASN A 175 2.79 -4.29 -17.16
C ASN A 175 1.89 -4.85 -16.04
N CYS A 176 1.33 -3.99 -15.18
CA CYS A 176 0.46 -4.39 -14.10
C CYS A 176 -1.01 -4.31 -14.50
N ASP A 177 -1.80 -5.27 -14.02
CA ASP A 177 -3.26 -5.21 -14.10
C ASP A 177 -3.81 -4.67 -12.78
N LEU A 178 -4.31 -3.43 -12.82
CA LEU A 178 -4.79 -2.69 -11.66
C LEU A 178 -6.31 -2.56 -11.69
N SER A 179 -6.99 -2.91 -10.60
CA SER A 179 -8.42 -2.69 -10.45
C SER A 179 -8.80 -2.19 -9.07
N GLY A 180 -9.82 -1.34 -9.00
CA GLY A 180 -10.33 -0.78 -7.75
C GLY A 180 -11.84 -0.65 -7.77
N HIS A 181 -12.45 -0.89 -6.60
CA HIS A 181 -13.87 -0.75 -6.34
C HIS A 181 -14.07 -0.01 -5.01
N ILE A 182 -13.94 1.31 -5.06
CA ILE A 182 -14.24 2.14 -3.89
C ILE A 182 -15.73 2.05 -3.56
N GLN A 183 -16.05 1.87 -2.28
CA GLN A 183 -17.43 1.92 -1.82
C GLN A 183 -17.86 3.37 -1.67
N GLU A 184 -19.11 3.65 -2.02
CA GLU A 184 -19.71 4.96 -1.75
C GLU A 184 -19.61 5.27 -0.24
N ASN A 185 -19.03 6.42 0.08
CA ASN A 185 -18.80 6.85 1.44
C ASN A 185 -19.15 8.33 1.59
N GLU A 186 -19.95 8.67 2.61
CA GLU A 186 -20.31 10.06 2.91
C GLU A 186 -19.09 10.97 3.21
N GLN A 187 -17.96 10.41 3.54
CA GLN A 187 -16.72 11.15 3.74
C GLN A 187 -16.06 11.58 2.42
N ASN A 188 -16.40 10.92 1.32
CA ASN A 188 -15.86 11.24 0.01
C ASN A 188 -16.69 12.32 -0.67
N ASP A 189 -16.04 13.28 -1.34
CA ASP A 189 -16.73 14.25 -2.20
C ASP A 189 -17.09 13.64 -3.58
N CYS A 190 -16.46 12.52 -3.94
CA CYS A 190 -16.70 11.70 -5.13
C CYS A 190 -16.02 10.35 -4.94
N ASP A 191 -16.32 9.39 -5.78
CA ASP A 191 -15.64 8.11 -5.84
C ASP A 191 -14.53 8.13 -6.90
N TRP A 192 -13.43 7.43 -6.65
CA TRP A 192 -12.24 7.38 -7.51
C TRP A 192 -11.60 6.00 -7.51
N THR A 193 -10.77 5.73 -8.49
CA THR A 193 -9.97 4.49 -8.57
C THR A 193 -8.54 4.70 -8.09
N VAL A 194 -8.00 5.89 -8.34
CA VAL A 194 -6.65 6.29 -7.93
C VAL A 194 -6.71 7.67 -7.30
N ILE A 195 -6.14 7.82 -6.11
CA ILE A 195 -6.01 9.13 -5.45
C ILE A 195 -4.55 9.49 -5.21
N LEU A 196 -4.21 10.75 -5.53
CA LEU A 196 -2.98 11.42 -5.13
C LEU A 196 -3.36 12.57 -4.21
N TYR A 197 -2.84 12.59 -2.99
CA TYR A 197 -3.27 13.56 -1.99
C TYR A 197 -2.18 13.89 -0.97
N GLN A 198 -2.44 14.90 -0.13
CA GLN A 198 -1.62 15.21 1.03
C GLN A 198 -2.53 15.44 2.24
N SER A 199 -2.42 14.55 3.22
CA SER A 199 -3.23 14.62 4.45
C SER A 199 -2.73 15.67 5.44
N MET A 200 -1.46 16.08 5.35
CA MET A 200 -0.77 16.93 6.34
C MET A 200 -0.68 16.28 7.74
N SER A 201 -0.86 14.96 7.83
CA SER A 201 -0.70 14.21 9.08
C SER A 201 0.76 14.08 9.52
N GLY A 202 1.70 14.31 8.60
CA GLY A 202 3.13 14.08 8.78
C GLY A 202 3.58 12.68 8.36
N ASP A 203 2.72 11.91 7.70
CA ASP A 203 3.07 10.58 7.19
C ASP A 203 3.97 10.67 5.96
N SER A 204 3.90 11.78 5.24
CA SER A 204 4.66 12.04 4.04
C SER A 204 5.10 13.50 3.98
N GLU A 205 6.23 13.78 3.31
CA GLU A 205 6.65 15.13 2.99
C GLU A 205 5.73 15.75 1.94
N VAL A 206 5.59 17.07 2.01
CA VAL A 206 4.81 17.86 1.04
C VAL A 206 5.57 17.93 -0.27
N GLY A 207 4.90 17.63 -1.38
CA GLY A 207 5.50 17.75 -2.71
C GLY A 207 4.67 17.08 -3.78
N ASN A 208 5.27 16.91 -4.96
CA ASN A 208 4.61 16.34 -6.13
C ASN A 208 4.47 14.82 -5.99
N ALA A 209 3.24 14.35 -5.88
CA ALA A 209 2.94 12.93 -5.94
C ALA A 209 3.01 12.43 -7.39
N VAL A 210 3.62 11.27 -7.62
CA VAL A 210 3.85 10.76 -8.99
C VAL A 210 3.30 9.36 -9.18
N LEU A 211 2.46 9.19 -10.19
CA LEU A 211 2.08 7.88 -10.70
C LEU A 211 2.63 7.67 -12.10
N ASN A 212 3.45 6.63 -12.26
CA ASN A 212 3.91 6.16 -13.56
C ASN A 212 3.25 4.82 -13.89
N MET A 213 2.57 4.71 -15.03
CA MET A 213 2.08 3.45 -15.56
C MET A 213 2.59 3.22 -16.98
N THR A 214 3.22 2.09 -17.22
CA THR A 214 3.69 1.68 -18.55
C THR A 214 3.19 0.28 -18.87
N GLY A 215 2.39 0.15 -19.92
CA GLY A 215 1.72 -1.11 -20.25
C GLY A 215 0.64 -1.51 -19.24
N GLY A 216 0.12 -2.71 -19.36
CA GLY A 216 -0.89 -3.24 -18.46
C GLY A 216 -2.27 -2.60 -18.59
N SER A 217 -3.07 -2.70 -17.53
CA SER A 217 -4.45 -2.21 -17.51
C SER A 217 -4.82 -1.49 -16.21
N LEU A 218 -5.77 -0.55 -16.32
CA LEU A 218 -6.45 0.08 -15.19
C LEU A 218 -7.96 -0.07 -15.37
N THR A 219 -8.60 -0.76 -14.43
CA THR A 219 -10.05 -0.95 -14.42
C THR A 219 -10.65 -0.24 -13.21
N SER A 220 -11.55 0.70 -13.48
CA SER A 220 -12.42 1.29 -12.47
C SER A 220 -13.71 0.49 -12.40
N GLU A 221 -14.05 -0.04 -11.25
CA GLU A 221 -15.32 -0.74 -11.06
C GLU A 221 -16.41 0.17 -10.49
N ASN A 222 -16.02 1.31 -9.88
CA ASN A 222 -16.93 2.32 -9.38
C ASN A 222 -16.28 3.71 -9.42
N GLY A 223 -17.06 4.76 -9.75
CA GLY A 223 -16.64 6.15 -9.71
C GLY A 223 -15.70 6.57 -10.85
N GLY A 224 -15.01 7.68 -10.65
CA GLY A 224 -14.03 8.24 -11.58
C GLY A 224 -12.69 7.51 -11.58
N LEU A 225 -11.80 7.92 -12.47
CA LEU A 225 -10.49 7.29 -12.59
C LEU A 225 -9.46 7.93 -11.66
N PHE A 226 -9.02 9.14 -11.93
CA PHE A 226 -7.94 9.79 -11.21
C PHE A 226 -8.46 11.00 -10.41
N TYR A 227 -8.09 11.05 -9.13
CA TYR A 227 -8.44 12.15 -8.25
C TYR A 227 -7.20 12.73 -7.60
N THR A 228 -7.08 14.06 -7.64
CA THR A 228 -6.02 14.77 -6.92
C THR A 228 -6.61 15.82 -6.00
N THR A 229 -6.15 15.83 -4.76
CA THR A 229 -6.55 16.87 -3.79
C THR A 229 -5.39 17.24 -2.87
N ASN A 230 -5.23 18.53 -2.63
CA ASN A 230 -4.30 19.08 -1.65
C ASN A 230 -2.81 18.77 -1.91
N THR A 231 -2.43 18.40 -3.11
CA THR A 231 -1.04 18.14 -3.51
C THR A 231 -0.82 18.50 -4.97
N GLU A 232 0.42 18.73 -5.35
CA GLU A 232 0.83 18.65 -6.75
C GLU A 232 0.87 17.19 -7.17
N SER A 233 0.52 16.89 -8.42
CA SER A 233 0.50 15.53 -8.92
C SER A 233 0.93 15.43 -10.38
N THR A 234 1.58 14.33 -10.69
CA THR A 234 2.00 14.01 -12.06
C THR A 234 1.59 12.59 -12.41
N PHE A 235 0.93 12.45 -13.56
CA PHE A 235 0.51 11.16 -14.09
C PHE A 235 1.21 10.88 -15.41
N TYR A 236 2.04 9.85 -15.48
CA TYR A 236 2.62 9.34 -16.70
C TYR A 236 1.94 8.04 -17.10
N LEU A 237 1.13 8.09 -18.17
CA LEU A 237 0.41 6.93 -18.68
C LEU A 237 0.93 6.60 -20.07
N ASN A 238 1.59 5.48 -20.22
CA ASN A 238 2.17 5.04 -21.48
C ASN A 238 1.67 3.65 -21.87
N ASN A 239 0.89 3.59 -22.95
CA ASN A 239 0.34 2.32 -23.47
C ASN A 239 -0.46 1.51 -22.44
N VAL A 240 -1.27 2.17 -21.62
CA VAL A 240 -2.14 1.58 -20.59
C VAL A 240 -3.54 1.37 -21.15
N ASN A 241 -4.11 0.18 -20.96
CA ASN A 241 -5.51 -0.09 -21.30
C ASN A 241 -6.42 0.36 -20.16
N ILE A 242 -7.22 1.41 -20.37
CA ILE A 242 -8.09 1.97 -19.32
C ILE A 242 -9.54 1.58 -19.58
N THR A 243 -10.17 0.97 -18.58
CA THR A 243 -11.60 0.61 -18.58
C THR A 243 -12.30 1.40 -17.47
N PRO A 244 -13.04 2.46 -17.81
CA PRO A 244 -13.82 3.22 -16.83
C PRO A 244 -15.06 2.42 -16.38
N SER A 245 -15.53 2.72 -15.18
CA SER A 245 -16.79 2.17 -14.65
C SER A 245 -18.00 2.69 -15.44
N SER A 246 -19.12 2.00 -15.31
CA SER A 246 -20.38 2.42 -15.94
C SER A 246 -20.94 3.73 -15.39
N ASN A 247 -20.57 4.11 -14.18
CA ASN A 247 -20.91 5.36 -13.50
C ASN A 247 -19.72 6.35 -13.43
N ASN A 248 -18.77 6.24 -14.37
CA ASN A 248 -17.60 7.11 -14.40
C ASN A 248 -18.01 8.58 -14.61
N GLU A 249 -17.64 9.45 -13.68
CA GLU A 249 -17.95 10.88 -13.71
C GLU A 249 -16.80 11.72 -14.27
N PHE A 250 -15.56 11.24 -14.18
CA PHE A 250 -14.37 11.98 -14.63
C PHE A 250 -13.20 11.06 -14.97
N PHE A 251 -12.40 11.49 -15.93
CA PHE A 251 -11.09 10.90 -16.17
C PHE A 251 -10.08 11.39 -15.11
N LEU A 252 -10.00 12.71 -14.92
CA LEU A 252 -9.19 13.35 -13.90
C LEU A 252 -10.00 14.45 -13.22
N LYS A 253 -10.04 14.43 -11.89
CA LYS A 253 -10.61 15.49 -11.07
C LYS A 253 -9.52 16.04 -10.14
N CYS A 254 -9.30 17.34 -10.21
CA CYS A 254 -8.31 18.05 -9.41
C CYS A 254 -9.02 19.07 -8.52
N THR A 255 -8.87 18.96 -7.21
CA THR A 255 -9.49 19.85 -6.23
C THR A 255 -8.45 20.41 -5.27
N GLY A 256 -8.56 21.71 -4.96
CA GLY A 256 -7.58 22.39 -4.14
C GLY A 256 -7.40 21.82 -2.74
N ASN A 257 -8.50 21.55 -2.06
CA ASN A 257 -8.46 21.03 -0.70
C ASN A 257 -9.83 20.44 -0.30
N ALA A 258 -9.88 19.15 -0.11
CA ALA A 258 -11.06 18.41 0.35
C ALA A 258 -11.03 18.08 1.86
N ASN A 259 -10.35 18.89 2.68
CA ASN A 259 -10.08 18.61 4.08
C ASN A 259 -11.32 18.46 4.96
N LYS A 260 -12.46 19.02 4.56
CA LYS A 260 -13.72 18.84 5.30
C LYS A 260 -14.19 17.38 5.37
N ARG A 261 -13.63 16.53 4.51
CA ARG A 261 -13.90 15.10 4.42
C ARG A 261 -12.72 14.25 4.93
N GLY A 262 -11.66 14.86 5.46
CA GLY A 262 -10.49 14.15 5.94
C GLY A 262 -9.39 13.93 4.89
N TRP A 263 -9.61 14.29 3.63
CA TRP A 263 -8.64 14.17 2.55
C TRP A 263 -7.86 15.48 2.36
N GLY A 264 -7.00 15.79 3.26
CA GLY A 264 -6.24 17.01 3.29
C GLY A 264 -6.53 17.83 4.55
N GLN A 265 -5.81 18.89 4.74
CA GLN A 265 -5.83 19.71 5.94
C GLN A 265 -5.96 21.19 5.61
N SER A 266 -6.53 21.96 6.53
CA SER A 266 -6.61 23.42 6.41
C SER A 266 -5.21 24.03 6.24
N GLY A 267 -5.08 24.94 5.29
CA GLY A 267 -3.80 25.59 5.02
C GLY A 267 -2.85 24.79 4.15
N ALA A 268 -3.32 23.69 3.57
CA ALA A 268 -2.54 22.87 2.67
C ALA A 268 -2.37 23.48 1.28
N ASN A 269 -1.66 22.76 0.40
CA ASN A 269 -1.01 23.31 -0.79
C ASN A 269 -1.92 23.66 -1.97
N GLY A 270 -3.19 23.35 -1.91
CA GLY A 270 -4.00 23.34 -3.11
C GLY A 270 -3.74 22.10 -3.96
N ALA A 271 -4.13 22.13 -5.22
CA ALA A 271 -3.83 21.04 -6.13
C ALA A 271 -3.44 21.56 -7.51
N ASP A 272 -2.48 20.91 -8.12
CA ASP A 272 -2.07 21.09 -9.49
C ASP A 272 -1.81 19.72 -10.13
N CYS A 273 -2.12 19.58 -11.40
CA CYS A 273 -2.03 18.29 -12.10
C CYS A 273 -1.29 18.45 -13.43
N SER A 274 -0.36 17.60 -13.73
CA SER A 274 0.36 17.50 -14.99
C SER A 274 0.46 16.07 -15.52
#